data_61cea88055e30e8e0ca0eeb8f4c2d6f2
#
_entry.id   61cea88055e30e8e0ca0eeb8f4c2d6f2
#
_cell.length_a   1.000
_cell.length_b   1.000
_cell.length_c   1.000
_cell.angle_alpha   90.00
_cell.angle_beta   90.00
_cell.angle_gamma   90.00
#
_symmetry.space_group_name_H-M   'P 1'
#
loop_
_entity.id
_entity.type
_entity.pdbx_description
1 polymer ?
#
loop_
_entity_poly.entity_id
_entity_poly.type
_entity_poly.pdbx_seq_one_letter_code
_entity_poly.pdbx_strand_id
1 'polypeptide(L)'
;MLNIRHLWVLGIWELGETNLFILQSIIAVGMGAFVIVDRAVAVYFIWGNFELTTLVLLITFIGGSGVVKMAVFVHNRRQYHSLANQLDELLSLQRGSCSEDPNLAAILASSRRKAARLTKGLLLLMLSQTLLWISVPLVAYPEESRLPFVQHQWDHNNKFYEISYIVQSLSAVWVSQISLGVDCLFAAVMILVAAQLEILVHRLLNIRNDVDIVCKETAILEKKELDSKSDENMYDELRLCIKTHQDILRFVAFLQDIMSPIAMTQFVMSVVITCMALFQATYSEEFSAVLKCASFLTIPVGQLYLYCWAATNVTAQAEAVSAAIYSCSWVDASERFKRALRLIISRSQKPLVLTAGHLYPIDKGSFLTMKKPARK
;
A
#
# COMPACT_ATOMS: atom_id res chain seq x y z
N MET A 1 9.29 -2.18 -10.66
CA MET A 1 8.90 -1.21 -9.58
C MET A 1 9.94 -1.18 -8.48
N LEU A 2 10.16 -0.03 -7.81
CA LEU A 2 11.13 0.10 -6.71
C LEU A 2 10.81 -0.87 -5.55
N ASN A 3 9.53 -1.00 -5.20
CA ASN A 3 9.03 -1.85 -4.11
C ASN A 3 9.38 -3.33 -4.32
N ILE A 4 9.27 -3.83 -5.55
CA ILE A 4 9.60 -5.21 -5.90
C ILE A 4 11.11 -5.46 -5.69
N ARG A 5 11.97 -4.53 -6.12
CA ARG A 5 13.43 -4.64 -5.92
C ARG A 5 13.79 -4.60 -4.43
N HIS A 6 13.10 -3.75 -3.65
CA HIS A 6 13.32 -3.69 -2.21
C HIS A 6 12.95 -5.01 -1.52
N LEU A 7 11.78 -5.58 -1.83
CA LEU A 7 11.33 -6.87 -1.29
C LEU A 7 12.20 -8.06 -1.77
N TRP A 8 12.79 -7.96 -2.97
CA TRP A 8 13.75 -8.94 -3.45
C TRP A 8 15.04 -8.91 -2.63
N VAL A 9 15.61 -7.72 -2.37
CA VAL A 9 16.81 -7.57 -1.51
C VAL A 9 16.56 -8.14 -0.10
N LEU A 10 15.35 -8.02 0.41
CA LEU A 10 14.96 -8.56 1.72
C LEU A 10 14.61 -10.06 1.70
N GLY A 11 14.65 -10.72 0.54
CA GLY A 11 14.45 -12.15 0.40
C GLY A 11 12.99 -12.63 0.42
N ILE A 12 12.02 -11.73 0.13
CA ILE A 12 10.59 -12.10 0.13
C ILE A 12 10.03 -12.20 -1.29
N TRP A 13 10.55 -11.41 -2.23
CA TRP A 13 10.10 -11.40 -3.61
C TRP A 13 11.06 -12.14 -4.51
N GLU A 14 10.58 -13.13 -5.27
CA GLU A 14 11.37 -13.92 -6.21
C GLU A 14 11.49 -13.18 -7.56
N LEU A 15 12.72 -12.89 -7.99
CA LEU A 15 13.05 -12.31 -9.31
C LEU A 15 13.83 -13.29 -10.19
N GLY A 16 13.55 -14.60 -10.07
CA GLY A 16 14.22 -15.69 -10.75
C GLY A 16 14.76 -16.74 -9.78
N GLU A 17 14.89 -17.97 -10.23
CA GLU A 17 15.43 -19.08 -9.44
C GLU A 17 16.95 -18.89 -9.25
N THR A 18 17.34 -18.27 -8.15
CA THR A 18 18.72 -18.14 -7.75
C THR A 18 18.93 -18.70 -6.36
N ASN A 19 20.03 -19.43 -6.15
CA ASN A 19 20.43 -19.91 -4.82
C ASN A 19 20.54 -18.77 -3.80
N LEU A 20 20.85 -17.56 -4.29
CA LEU A 20 20.90 -16.34 -3.48
C LEU A 20 19.52 -16.00 -2.88
N PHE A 21 18.44 -16.12 -3.66
CA PHE A 21 17.08 -15.85 -3.18
C PHE A 21 16.67 -16.83 -2.08
N ILE A 22 17.00 -18.13 -2.23
CA ILE A 22 16.71 -19.14 -1.22
C ILE A 22 17.42 -18.79 0.10
N LEU A 23 18.71 -18.42 0.02
CA LEU A 23 19.48 -17.99 1.20
C LEU A 23 18.87 -16.75 1.87
N GLN A 24 18.51 -15.72 1.09
CA GLN A 24 17.87 -14.51 1.59
C GLN A 24 16.51 -14.82 2.26
N SER A 25 15.71 -15.71 1.68
CA SER A 25 14.42 -16.13 2.24
C SER A 25 14.59 -16.88 3.56
N ILE A 26 15.58 -17.76 3.67
CA ILE A 26 15.90 -18.47 4.91
C ILE A 26 16.31 -17.46 5.99
N ILE A 27 17.16 -16.49 5.65
CA ILE A 27 17.57 -15.41 6.56
C ILE A 27 16.34 -14.60 7.01
N ALA A 28 15.47 -14.18 6.09
CA ALA A 28 14.27 -13.40 6.42
C ALA A 28 13.34 -14.15 7.38
N VAL A 29 13.05 -15.42 7.10
CA VAL A 29 12.21 -16.25 7.96
C VAL A 29 12.88 -16.51 9.33
N GLY A 30 14.19 -16.76 9.32
CA GLY A 30 14.98 -16.94 10.55
C GLY A 30 14.96 -15.70 11.44
N MET A 31 15.15 -14.50 10.86
CA MET A 31 15.05 -13.23 11.59
C MET A 31 13.64 -13.00 12.16
N GLY A 32 12.59 -13.33 11.41
CA GLY A 32 11.21 -13.24 11.89
C GLY A 32 10.93 -14.21 13.06
N ALA A 33 11.38 -15.45 12.95
CA ALA A 33 11.26 -16.43 14.02
C ALA A 33 12.03 -16.01 15.27
N PHE A 34 13.24 -15.49 15.10
CA PHE A 34 14.05 -14.95 16.19
C PHE A 34 13.32 -13.83 16.94
N VAL A 35 12.69 -12.87 16.25
CA VAL A 35 11.92 -11.80 16.89
C VAL A 35 10.80 -12.37 17.76
N ILE A 36 10.09 -13.39 17.32
CA ILE A 36 9.00 -13.98 18.13
C ILE A 36 9.57 -14.64 19.39
N VAL A 37 10.61 -15.46 19.25
CA VAL A 37 11.21 -16.19 20.37
C VAL A 37 11.82 -15.21 21.38
N ASP A 38 12.62 -14.25 20.92
CA ASP A 38 13.27 -13.23 21.71
C ASP A 38 12.24 -12.44 22.56
N ARG A 39 11.10 -12.05 21.95
CA ARG A 39 10.04 -11.32 22.67
C ARG A 39 9.28 -12.21 23.66
N ALA A 40 9.02 -13.46 23.31
CA ALA A 40 8.38 -14.41 24.21
C ALA A 40 9.25 -14.65 25.46
N VAL A 41 10.55 -14.83 25.27
CA VAL A 41 11.54 -14.97 26.35
C VAL A 41 11.59 -13.70 27.21
N ALA A 42 11.59 -12.53 26.57
CA ALA A 42 11.60 -11.25 27.29
C ALA A 42 10.37 -11.09 28.18
N VAL A 43 9.17 -11.36 27.65
CA VAL A 43 7.93 -11.30 28.44
C VAL A 43 7.98 -12.26 29.62
N TYR A 44 8.50 -13.49 29.43
CA TYR A 44 8.62 -14.47 30.51
C TYR A 44 9.51 -13.97 31.67
N PHE A 45 10.67 -13.39 31.38
CA PHE A 45 11.60 -12.90 32.42
C PHE A 45 11.14 -11.62 33.13
N ILE A 46 10.34 -10.78 32.46
CA ILE A 46 9.87 -9.49 33.01
C ILE A 46 8.48 -9.65 33.67
N TRP A 47 7.90 -10.85 33.62
CA TRP A 47 6.57 -11.12 34.16
C TRP A 47 6.51 -10.77 35.65
N GLY A 48 5.55 -9.90 36.02
CA GLY A 48 5.39 -9.39 37.40
C GLY A 48 5.75 -7.92 37.56
N ASN A 49 6.57 -7.34 36.68
CA ASN A 49 6.75 -5.89 36.61
C ASN A 49 5.80 -5.32 35.55
N PHE A 50 4.73 -4.67 36.00
CA PHE A 50 3.63 -4.25 35.16
C PHE A 50 4.06 -3.23 34.09
N GLU A 51 4.89 -2.24 34.45
CA GLU A 51 5.35 -1.20 33.56
C GLU A 51 6.24 -1.76 32.43
N LEU A 52 7.23 -2.56 32.80
CA LEU A 52 8.13 -3.19 31.83
C LEU A 52 7.41 -4.21 30.94
N THR A 53 6.49 -4.99 31.50
CA THR A 53 5.71 -5.98 30.76
C THR A 53 4.85 -5.31 29.68
N THR A 54 4.16 -4.22 30.01
CA THR A 54 3.32 -3.50 29.04
C THR A 54 4.14 -2.86 27.93
N LEU A 55 5.33 -2.34 28.22
CA LEU A 55 6.25 -1.78 27.22
C LEU A 55 6.77 -2.87 26.26
N VAL A 56 7.19 -4.03 26.81
CA VAL A 56 7.66 -5.15 26.00
C VAL A 56 6.52 -5.74 25.15
N LEU A 57 5.31 -5.83 25.69
CA LEU A 57 4.14 -6.24 24.92
C LEU A 57 3.84 -5.28 23.76
N LEU A 58 3.93 -3.96 23.99
CA LEU A 58 3.76 -2.95 22.94
C LEU A 58 4.74 -3.18 21.78
N ILE A 59 6.02 -3.36 22.09
CA ILE A 59 7.07 -3.64 21.09
C ILE A 59 6.83 -5.00 20.41
N THR A 60 6.33 -6.00 21.16
CA THR A 60 6.01 -7.32 20.65
C THR A 60 4.87 -7.26 19.63
N PHE A 61 3.82 -6.48 19.88
CA PHE A 61 2.73 -6.29 18.91
C PHE A 61 3.20 -5.57 17.64
N ILE A 62 4.08 -4.56 17.77
CA ILE A 62 4.67 -3.86 16.62
C ILE A 62 5.48 -4.86 15.76
N GLY A 63 6.42 -5.58 16.36
CA GLY A 63 7.24 -6.58 15.66
C GLY A 63 6.41 -7.77 15.13
N GLY A 64 5.48 -8.26 15.94
CA GLY A 64 4.56 -9.34 15.58
C GLY A 64 3.70 -9.01 14.35
N SER A 65 3.21 -7.78 14.24
CA SER A 65 2.46 -7.34 13.05
C SER A 65 3.30 -7.47 11.77
N GLY A 66 4.60 -7.13 11.84
CA GLY A 66 5.53 -7.28 10.73
C GLY A 66 5.77 -8.74 10.36
N VAL A 67 5.94 -9.61 11.36
CA VAL A 67 6.13 -11.06 11.13
C VAL A 67 4.86 -11.69 10.53
N VAL A 68 3.67 -11.31 11.00
CA VAL A 68 2.41 -11.80 10.41
C VAL A 68 2.27 -11.38 8.96
N LYS A 69 2.55 -10.11 8.62
CA LYS A 69 2.55 -9.65 7.22
C LYS A 69 3.55 -10.43 6.36
N MET A 70 4.76 -10.65 6.87
CA MET A 70 5.77 -11.45 6.19
C MET A 70 5.27 -12.88 5.95
N ALA A 71 4.71 -13.54 6.96
CA ALA A 71 4.20 -14.91 6.85
C ALA A 71 3.06 -15.01 5.82
N VAL A 72 2.09 -14.08 5.86
CA VAL A 72 0.99 -14.02 4.88
C VAL A 72 1.53 -13.79 3.48
N PHE A 73 2.53 -12.91 3.33
CA PHE A 73 3.14 -12.62 2.05
C PHE A 73 3.88 -13.85 1.46
N VAL A 74 4.70 -14.51 2.25
CA VAL A 74 5.44 -15.72 1.82
C VAL A 74 4.48 -16.87 1.49
N HIS A 75 3.41 -17.04 2.29
CA HIS A 75 2.41 -18.08 2.04
C HIS A 75 1.66 -17.86 0.70
N ASN A 76 1.29 -16.62 0.40
CA ASN A 76 0.52 -16.26 -0.79
C ASN A 76 1.39 -15.73 -1.95
N ARG A 77 2.70 -16.00 -1.98
CA ARG A 77 3.66 -15.44 -2.94
C ARG A 77 3.20 -15.53 -4.41
N ARG A 78 2.58 -16.66 -4.80
CA ARG A 78 2.07 -16.85 -6.18
C ARG A 78 1.01 -15.82 -6.56
N GLN A 79 0.13 -15.45 -5.61
CA GLN A 79 -0.91 -14.45 -5.85
C GLN A 79 -0.31 -13.05 -6.02
N TYR A 80 0.77 -12.71 -5.28
CA TYR A 80 1.47 -11.42 -5.44
C TYR A 80 2.20 -11.32 -6.78
N HIS A 81 2.80 -12.42 -7.26
CA HIS A 81 3.37 -12.47 -8.61
C HIS A 81 2.29 -12.30 -9.68
N SER A 82 1.16 -12.99 -9.53
CA SER A 82 0.01 -12.81 -10.43
C SER A 82 -0.51 -11.37 -10.41
N LEU A 83 -0.59 -10.73 -9.24
CA LEU A 83 -0.98 -9.33 -9.10
C LEU A 83 -0.03 -8.39 -9.87
N ALA A 84 1.27 -8.60 -9.75
CA ALA A 84 2.27 -7.79 -10.46
C ALA A 84 2.17 -7.98 -11.98
N ASN A 85 2.00 -9.22 -12.45
CA ASN A 85 1.85 -9.53 -13.88
C ASN A 85 0.57 -8.93 -14.46
N GLN A 86 -0.56 -9.06 -13.76
CA GLN A 86 -1.82 -8.45 -14.19
C GLN A 86 -1.73 -6.91 -14.21
N LEU A 87 -1.02 -6.31 -13.25
CA LEU A 87 -0.78 -4.86 -13.27
C LEU A 87 0.08 -4.45 -14.47
N ASP A 88 1.14 -5.20 -14.78
CA ASP A 88 1.98 -4.91 -15.95
C ASP A 88 1.21 -5.11 -17.26
N GLU A 89 0.33 -6.10 -17.36
CA GLU A 89 -0.61 -6.29 -18.48
C GLU A 89 -1.54 -5.10 -18.61
N LEU A 90 -2.21 -4.69 -17.53
CA LEU A 90 -3.11 -3.53 -17.51
C LEU A 90 -2.39 -2.24 -17.94
N LEU A 91 -1.15 -2.04 -17.48
CA LEU A 91 -0.31 -0.91 -17.89
C LEU A 91 0.13 -0.99 -19.36
N SER A 92 0.29 -2.20 -19.90
CA SER A 92 0.70 -2.42 -21.30
C SER A 92 -0.43 -2.15 -22.28
N LEU A 93 -1.67 -2.49 -21.91
CA LEU A 93 -2.86 -2.24 -22.74
C LEU A 93 -3.07 -0.76 -23.08
N GLN A 94 -2.66 0.13 -22.18
CA GLN A 94 -2.79 1.57 -22.39
C GLN A 94 -1.53 2.24 -22.96
N ARG A 95 -0.46 1.47 -23.19
CA ARG A 95 0.78 2.03 -23.77
C ARG A 95 0.58 2.60 -25.17
N GLY A 96 -0.26 1.97 -25.99
CA GLY A 96 -0.63 2.48 -27.32
C GLY A 96 -1.19 3.91 -27.22
N SER A 97 -2.24 4.08 -26.44
CA SER A 97 -2.87 5.40 -26.23
C SER A 97 -1.94 6.41 -25.55
N CYS A 98 -1.06 5.98 -24.64
CA CYS A 98 -0.05 6.85 -24.01
C CYS A 98 1.10 7.23 -24.96
N SER A 99 1.35 6.48 -26.05
CA SER A 99 2.36 6.88 -27.05
C SER A 99 1.85 7.93 -28.01
N GLU A 100 0.54 8.00 -28.20
CA GLU A 100 -0.13 8.96 -29.08
C GLU A 100 -0.41 10.29 -28.39
N ASP A 101 -0.74 10.29 -27.09
CA ASP A 101 -1.03 11.51 -26.30
C ASP A 101 0.02 11.75 -25.20
N PRO A 102 0.82 12.82 -25.30
CA PRO A 102 1.85 13.17 -24.31
C PRO A 102 1.27 13.47 -22.92
N ASN A 103 0.01 13.93 -22.84
CA ASN A 103 -0.65 14.22 -21.56
C ASN A 103 -0.91 12.93 -20.78
N LEU A 104 -1.39 11.88 -21.46
CA LEU A 104 -1.62 10.58 -20.84
C LEU A 104 -0.31 9.94 -20.35
N ALA A 105 0.75 10.06 -21.15
CA ALA A 105 2.08 9.62 -20.75
C ALA A 105 2.59 10.38 -19.51
N ALA A 106 2.34 11.69 -19.43
CA ALA A 106 2.72 12.52 -18.29
C ALA A 106 1.98 12.11 -17.00
N ILE A 107 0.68 11.79 -17.07
CA ILE A 107 -0.12 11.29 -15.93
C ILE A 107 0.52 10.01 -15.37
N LEU A 108 0.79 9.03 -16.23
CA LEU A 108 1.39 7.76 -15.81
C LEU A 108 2.80 7.94 -15.23
N ALA A 109 3.63 8.77 -15.87
CA ALA A 109 5.00 9.06 -15.42
C ALA A 109 5.00 9.81 -14.07
N SER A 110 4.08 10.76 -13.87
CA SER A 110 3.92 11.49 -12.60
C SER A 110 3.51 10.56 -11.47
N SER A 111 2.54 9.67 -11.71
CA SER A 111 2.04 8.70 -10.73
C SER A 111 3.10 7.65 -10.36
N ARG A 112 3.89 7.17 -11.33
CA ARG A 112 5.06 6.29 -11.06
C ARG A 112 6.11 7.00 -10.21
N ARG A 113 6.42 8.28 -10.51
CA ARG A 113 7.35 9.10 -9.71
C ARG A 113 6.81 9.36 -8.32
N LYS A 114 5.51 9.62 -8.17
CA LYS A 114 4.83 9.82 -6.87
C LYS A 114 4.91 8.56 -6.01
N ALA A 115 4.57 7.39 -6.58
CA ALA A 115 4.68 6.10 -5.90
C ALA A 115 6.12 5.80 -5.45
N ALA A 116 7.12 6.02 -6.32
CA ALA A 116 8.52 5.77 -6.00
C ALA A 116 9.05 6.73 -4.92
N ARG A 117 8.72 8.03 -4.98
CA ARG A 117 9.11 9.03 -3.96
C ARG A 117 8.49 8.71 -2.60
N LEU A 118 7.20 8.37 -2.58
CA LEU A 118 6.48 7.98 -1.37
C LEU A 118 7.15 6.76 -0.72
N THR A 119 7.34 5.69 -1.50
CA THR A 119 8.01 4.47 -1.01
C THR A 119 9.39 4.77 -0.45
N LYS A 120 10.25 5.48 -1.22
CA LYS A 120 11.60 5.81 -0.79
C LYS A 120 11.61 6.64 0.49
N GLY A 121 10.75 7.65 0.57
CA GLY A 121 10.64 8.51 1.75
C GLY A 121 10.21 7.75 3.00
N LEU A 122 9.18 6.90 2.88
CA LEU A 122 8.68 6.11 4.01
C LEU A 122 9.68 5.05 4.47
N LEU A 123 10.36 4.36 3.55
CA LEU A 123 11.39 3.36 3.89
C LEU A 123 12.58 4.00 4.60
N LEU A 124 13.03 5.19 4.13
CA LEU A 124 14.10 5.94 4.79
C LEU A 124 13.67 6.45 6.17
N LEU A 125 12.45 6.95 6.31
CA LEU A 125 11.90 7.39 7.60
C LEU A 125 11.83 6.23 8.60
N MET A 126 11.36 5.06 8.16
CA MET A 126 11.29 3.86 8.99
C MET A 126 12.69 3.38 9.41
N LEU A 127 13.63 3.40 8.47
CA LEU A 127 15.01 3.03 8.76
C LEU A 127 15.64 3.98 9.77
N SER A 128 15.50 5.28 9.60
CA SER A 128 16.04 6.28 10.53
C SER A 128 15.44 6.15 11.93
N GLN A 129 14.13 5.90 12.03
CA GLN A 129 13.46 5.68 13.31
C GLN A 129 13.93 4.39 13.98
N THR A 130 14.09 3.29 13.22
CA THR A 130 14.60 2.02 13.79
C THR A 130 16.04 2.17 14.27
N LEU A 131 16.90 2.85 13.50
CA LEU A 131 18.29 3.13 13.90
C LEU A 131 18.36 4.03 15.15
N LEU A 132 17.50 5.04 15.25
CA LEU A 132 17.39 5.86 16.45
C LEU A 132 17.09 5.00 17.69
N TRP A 133 16.11 4.10 17.61
CA TRP A 133 15.76 3.19 18.70
C TRP A 133 16.89 2.21 19.06
N ILE A 134 17.64 1.74 18.07
CA ILE A 134 18.83 0.91 18.31
C ILE A 134 19.92 1.70 19.04
N SER A 135 20.09 3.00 18.75
CA SER A 135 21.14 3.82 19.38
C SER A 135 20.81 4.29 20.80
N VAL A 136 19.52 4.32 21.19
CA VAL A 136 19.09 4.81 22.53
C VAL A 136 19.80 4.13 23.69
N PRO A 137 19.90 2.78 23.79
CA PRO A 137 20.58 2.14 24.92
C PRO A 137 22.06 2.51 25.00
N LEU A 138 22.74 2.64 23.86
CA LEU A 138 24.17 2.97 23.80
C LEU A 138 24.48 4.40 24.27
N VAL A 139 23.54 5.34 24.00
CA VAL A 139 23.74 6.76 24.32
C VAL A 139 23.19 7.12 25.72
N ALA A 140 22.01 6.58 26.06
CA ALA A 140 21.34 6.95 27.32
C ALA A 140 21.82 6.14 28.53
N TYR A 141 22.32 4.90 28.29
CA TYR A 141 22.73 3.99 29.37
C TYR A 141 24.06 3.30 29.04
N PRO A 142 25.17 4.05 28.86
CA PRO A 142 26.45 3.49 28.40
C PRO A 142 27.08 2.51 29.37
N GLU A 143 26.80 2.67 30.68
CA GLU A 143 27.33 1.79 31.73
C GLU A 143 26.48 0.53 31.97
N GLU A 144 25.25 0.52 31.45
CA GLU A 144 24.33 -0.61 31.62
C GLU A 144 24.26 -1.40 30.34
N SER A 145 24.49 -2.70 30.38
CA SER A 145 24.36 -3.62 29.23
C SER A 145 22.89 -3.88 28.89
N ARG A 146 22.17 -2.85 28.43
CA ARG A 146 20.75 -2.96 28.02
C ARG A 146 20.62 -3.30 26.54
N LEU A 147 19.75 -4.26 26.25
CA LEU A 147 19.39 -4.60 24.86
C LEU A 147 18.38 -3.57 24.28
N PRO A 148 18.37 -3.33 22.94
CA PRO A 148 17.57 -2.27 22.34
C PRO A 148 16.07 -2.42 22.54
N PHE A 149 15.57 -3.66 22.57
CA PHE A 149 14.13 -3.96 22.60
C PHE A 149 13.69 -4.85 23.77
N VAL A 150 14.64 -5.30 24.61
CA VAL A 150 14.40 -6.08 25.81
C VAL A 150 15.09 -5.39 26.97
N GLN A 151 14.34 -4.93 27.97
CA GLN A 151 14.88 -4.22 29.12
C GLN A 151 15.44 -5.16 30.18
N HIS A 152 15.93 -6.34 29.79
CA HIS A 152 16.63 -7.23 30.73
C HIS A 152 18.08 -6.78 30.86
N GLN A 153 18.53 -6.53 32.10
CA GLN A 153 19.93 -6.22 32.37
C GLN A 153 20.75 -7.52 32.25
N TRP A 154 21.69 -7.53 31.34
CA TRP A 154 22.67 -8.60 31.23
C TRP A 154 23.90 -8.26 32.06
N ASP A 155 24.52 -9.29 32.61
CA ASP A 155 25.77 -9.12 33.34
C ASP A 155 26.86 -8.60 32.37
N HIS A 156 27.59 -7.56 32.77
CA HIS A 156 28.61 -6.86 31.95
C HIS A 156 29.70 -7.81 31.39
N ASN A 157 29.90 -8.99 32.01
CA ASN A 157 30.90 -9.97 31.59
C ASN A 157 30.36 -11.03 30.57
N ASN A 158 29.13 -10.90 30.11
CA ASN A 158 28.54 -11.91 29.24
C ASN A 158 28.92 -11.63 27.78
N LYS A 159 29.81 -12.47 27.22
CA LYS A 159 30.22 -12.43 25.79
C LYS A 159 29.07 -12.54 24.79
N PHE A 160 27.90 -13.02 25.25
CA PHE A 160 26.70 -13.16 24.42
C PHE A 160 25.93 -11.84 24.28
N TYR A 161 26.22 -10.80 25.09
CA TYR A 161 25.53 -9.52 25.02
C TYR A 161 25.71 -8.85 23.63
N GLU A 162 26.95 -8.73 23.17
CA GLU A 162 27.25 -8.09 21.87
C GLU A 162 26.57 -8.80 20.71
N ILE A 163 26.63 -10.13 20.71
CA ILE A 163 25.99 -10.97 19.68
C ILE A 163 24.47 -10.77 19.72
N SER A 164 23.86 -10.83 20.91
CA SER A 164 22.41 -10.61 21.08
C SER A 164 21.99 -9.22 20.63
N TYR A 165 22.79 -8.19 20.95
CA TYR A 165 22.55 -6.80 20.53
C TYR A 165 22.54 -6.68 18.98
N ILE A 166 23.54 -7.24 18.32
CA ILE A 166 23.66 -7.23 16.86
C ILE A 166 22.49 -7.96 16.21
N VAL A 167 22.18 -9.18 16.68
CA VAL A 167 21.09 -10.00 16.10
C VAL A 167 19.73 -9.35 16.31
N GLN A 168 19.45 -8.77 17.50
CA GLN A 168 18.21 -8.01 17.73
C GLN A 168 18.11 -6.79 16.83
N SER A 169 19.18 -6.04 16.68
CA SER A 169 19.22 -4.84 15.85
C SER A 169 18.98 -5.16 14.39
N LEU A 170 19.68 -6.16 13.85
CA LEU A 170 19.49 -6.62 12.47
C LEU A 170 18.08 -7.14 12.23
N SER A 171 17.54 -7.95 13.15
CA SER A 171 16.20 -8.51 13.04
C SER A 171 15.13 -7.41 13.06
N ALA A 172 15.28 -6.41 13.91
CA ALA A 172 14.36 -5.27 13.98
C ALA A 172 14.37 -4.46 12.68
N VAL A 173 15.54 -4.16 12.13
CA VAL A 173 15.67 -3.47 10.82
C VAL A 173 15.03 -4.33 9.73
N TRP A 174 15.33 -5.63 9.66
CA TRP A 174 14.82 -6.51 8.62
C TRP A 174 13.30 -6.62 8.62
N VAL A 175 12.71 -6.95 9.78
CA VAL A 175 11.25 -7.10 9.93
C VAL A 175 10.51 -5.78 9.69
N SER A 176 11.04 -4.65 10.16
CA SER A 176 10.42 -3.34 9.95
C SER A 176 10.41 -2.92 8.49
N GLN A 177 11.53 -3.14 7.77
CA GLN A 177 11.65 -2.83 6.34
C GLN A 177 10.75 -3.74 5.48
N ILE A 178 10.59 -5.00 5.85
CA ILE A 178 9.65 -5.93 5.20
C ILE A 178 8.20 -5.46 5.41
N SER A 179 7.81 -5.22 6.66
CA SER A 179 6.45 -4.80 7.00
C SER A 179 6.01 -3.56 6.21
N LEU A 180 6.84 -2.51 6.24
CA LEU A 180 6.54 -1.29 5.50
C LEU A 180 6.68 -1.46 3.98
N GLY A 181 7.60 -2.31 3.53
CA GLY A 181 7.77 -2.64 2.10
C GLY A 181 6.51 -3.24 1.48
N VAL A 182 5.83 -4.13 2.21
CA VAL A 182 4.54 -4.72 1.80
C VAL A 182 3.45 -3.64 1.74
N ASP A 183 3.36 -2.78 2.76
CA ASP A 183 2.38 -1.69 2.78
C ASP A 183 2.60 -0.70 1.63
N CYS A 184 3.86 -0.35 1.35
CA CYS A 184 4.24 0.50 0.22
C CYS A 184 3.95 -0.16 -1.14
N LEU A 185 4.05 -1.49 -1.26
CA LEU A 185 3.69 -2.20 -2.48
C LEU A 185 2.20 -1.99 -2.79
N PHE A 186 1.31 -2.23 -1.82
CA PHE A 186 -0.12 -2.02 -2.00
C PHE A 186 -0.47 -0.56 -2.30
N ALA A 187 0.13 0.37 -1.58
CA ALA A 187 -0.06 1.80 -1.84
C ALA A 187 0.39 2.19 -3.26
N ALA A 188 1.52 1.67 -3.74
CA ALA A 188 2.00 1.91 -5.10
C ALA A 188 1.06 1.32 -6.16
N VAL A 189 0.54 0.11 -5.94
CA VAL A 189 -0.46 -0.52 -6.83
C VAL A 189 -1.72 0.35 -6.89
N MET A 190 -2.26 0.79 -5.74
CA MET A 190 -3.44 1.66 -5.69
C MET A 190 -3.20 3.01 -6.39
N ILE A 191 -2.03 3.63 -6.24
CA ILE A 191 -1.68 4.87 -6.97
C ILE A 191 -1.67 4.64 -8.49
N LEU A 192 -1.16 3.50 -8.96
CA LEU A 192 -1.14 3.18 -10.38
C LEU A 192 -2.53 2.86 -10.92
N VAL A 193 -3.38 2.21 -10.14
CA VAL A 193 -4.79 1.98 -10.49
C VAL A 193 -5.54 3.31 -10.59
N ALA A 194 -5.35 4.21 -9.63
CA ALA A 194 -5.94 5.55 -9.69
C ALA A 194 -5.50 6.32 -10.95
N ALA A 195 -4.22 6.20 -11.35
CA ALA A 195 -3.73 6.78 -12.61
C ALA A 195 -4.39 6.16 -13.85
N GLN A 196 -4.68 4.85 -13.84
CA GLN A 196 -5.39 4.19 -14.94
C GLN A 196 -6.84 4.69 -15.08
N LEU A 197 -7.51 4.92 -13.95
CA LEU A 197 -8.84 5.53 -13.93
C LEU A 197 -8.80 6.99 -14.40
N GLU A 198 -7.77 7.77 -14.02
CA GLU A 198 -7.56 9.15 -14.47
C GLU A 198 -7.33 9.21 -16.00
N ILE A 199 -6.53 8.30 -16.56
CA ILE A 199 -6.35 8.17 -18.01
C ILE A 199 -7.68 7.85 -18.70
N LEU A 200 -8.46 6.95 -18.12
CA LEU A 200 -9.79 6.59 -18.65
C LEU A 200 -10.75 7.80 -18.65
N VAL A 201 -10.74 8.61 -17.58
CA VAL A 201 -11.49 9.88 -17.50
C VAL A 201 -11.10 10.82 -18.64
N HIS A 202 -9.81 11.02 -18.88
CA HIS A 202 -9.30 11.86 -19.97
C HIS A 202 -9.78 11.36 -21.35
N ARG A 203 -9.69 10.07 -21.61
CA ARG A 203 -10.14 9.48 -22.88
C ARG A 203 -11.65 9.65 -23.07
N LEU A 204 -12.46 9.42 -22.03
CA LEU A 204 -13.90 9.60 -22.09
C LEU A 204 -14.33 11.03 -22.39
N LEU A 205 -13.64 12.03 -21.81
CA LEU A 205 -13.92 13.43 -22.05
C LEU A 205 -13.53 13.88 -23.47
N ASN A 206 -12.47 13.29 -24.03
CA ASN A 206 -11.92 13.68 -25.33
C ASN A 206 -12.41 12.85 -26.50
N ILE A 207 -13.27 11.87 -26.30
CA ILE A 207 -13.74 10.92 -27.33
C ILE A 207 -14.16 11.62 -28.64
N ARG A 208 -14.85 12.76 -28.59
CA ARG A 208 -15.27 13.51 -29.77
C ARG A 208 -14.13 14.31 -30.39
N ASN A 209 -13.31 14.95 -29.59
CA ASN A 209 -12.20 15.77 -30.08
C ASN A 209 -11.17 14.92 -30.82
N ASP A 210 -10.86 13.72 -30.29
CA ASP A 210 -9.90 12.80 -30.90
C ASP A 210 -10.42 12.27 -32.23
N VAL A 211 -11.71 11.96 -32.32
CA VAL A 211 -12.36 11.50 -33.55
C VAL A 211 -12.44 12.63 -34.60
N ASP A 212 -12.78 13.85 -34.19
CA ASP A 212 -12.83 15.02 -35.11
C ASP A 212 -11.45 15.35 -35.69
N ILE A 213 -10.36 15.14 -34.95
CA ILE A 213 -8.98 15.33 -35.43
C ILE A 213 -8.65 14.26 -36.50
N VAL A 214 -8.91 13.00 -36.22
CA VAL A 214 -8.66 11.88 -37.14
C VAL A 214 -9.49 12.03 -38.42
N CYS A 215 -10.75 12.48 -38.32
CA CYS A 215 -11.62 12.70 -39.48
C CYS A 215 -11.16 13.90 -40.34
N LYS A 216 -10.59 14.95 -39.74
CA LYS A 216 -10.05 16.09 -40.49
C LYS A 216 -8.79 15.76 -41.28
N GLU A 217 -7.94 14.87 -40.78
CA GLU A 217 -6.76 14.37 -41.49
C GLU A 217 -7.11 13.51 -42.70
N THR A 218 -8.27 12.83 -42.66
CA THR A 218 -8.78 11.93 -43.73
C THR A 218 -9.75 12.64 -44.69
N ALA A 219 -9.92 13.98 -44.60
CA ALA A 219 -10.95 14.78 -45.27
C ALA A 219 -10.78 14.90 -46.80
N ILE A 220 -10.97 13.82 -47.51
CA ILE A 220 -11.17 13.77 -49.01
C ILE A 220 -12.55 13.17 -49.37
N LEU A 221 -13.38 12.81 -48.40
CA LEU A 221 -14.66 12.10 -48.59
C LEU A 221 -15.88 13.03 -48.38
N GLU A 222 -17.00 12.68 -49.05
CA GLU A 222 -18.27 13.42 -48.92
C GLU A 222 -18.76 13.46 -47.45
N LYS A 223 -19.35 14.60 -47.06
CA LYS A 223 -19.77 14.91 -45.68
C LYS A 223 -20.61 13.85 -45.01
N LYS A 224 -21.46 13.10 -45.75
CA LYS A 224 -22.35 12.06 -45.24
C LYS A 224 -21.60 10.75 -44.88
N GLU A 225 -20.57 10.40 -45.63
CA GLU A 225 -19.70 9.25 -45.33
C GLU A 225 -18.79 9.58 -44.16
N LEU A 226 -18.37 10.85 -44.01
CA LEU A 226 -17.56 11.34 -42.92
C LEU A 226 -18.31 11.26 -41.58
N ASP A 227 -19.60 11.67 -41.53
CA ASP A 227 -20.43 11.60 -40.32
C ASP A 227 -20.66 10.15 -39.90
N SER A 228 -20.92 9.23 -40.83
CA SER A 228 -21.10 7.81 -40.54
C SER A 228 -19.83 7.15 -40.00
N LYS A 229 -18.68 7.49 -40.57
CA LYS A 229 -17.36 6.99 -40.14
C LYS A 229 -16.93 7.57 -38.78
N SER A 230 -17.27 8.84 -38.53
CA SER A 230 -17.07 9.48 -37.23
C SER A 230 -17.85 8.79 -36.12
N ASP A 231 -19.13 8.47 -36.35
CA ASP A 231 -19.99 7.74 -35.40
C ASP A 231 -19.47 6.33 -35.09
N GLU A 232 -18.94 5.63 -36.07
CA GLU A 232 -18.39 4.27 -35.90
C GLU A 232 -17.10 4.33 -35.08
N ASN A 233 -16.18 5.28 -35.38
CA ASN A 233 -14.96 5.49 -34.61
C ASN A 233 -15.25 5.90 -33.15
N MET A 234 -16.24 6.78 -32.93
CA MET A 234 -16.69 7.12 -31.56
C MET A 234 -17.20 5.91 -30.78
N TYR A 235 -17.96 5.05 -31.46
CA TYR A 235 -18.48 3.83 -30.84
C TYR A 235 -17.36 2.85 -30.48
N ASP A 236 -16.38 2.66 -31.35
CA ASP A 236 -15.25 1.76 -31.11
C ASP A 236 -14.35 2.27 -29.97
N GLU A 237 -14.12 3.57 -29.89
CA GLU A 237 -13.37 4.19 -28.79
C GLU A 237 -14.11 4.04 -27.45
N LEU A 238 -15.43 4.27 -27.44
CA LEU A 238 -16.25 4.02 -26.24
C LEU A 238 -16.20 2.54 -25.83
N ARG A 239 -16.26 1.63 -26.79
CA ARG A 239 -16.17 0.18 -26.53
C ARG A 239 -14.82 -0.18 -25.89
N LEU A 240 -13.74 0.42 -26.35
CA LEU A 240 -12.41 0.24 -25.77
C LEU A 240 -12.34 0.80 -24.34
N CYS A 241 -12.93 1.98 -24.11
CA CYS A 241 -13.04 2.55 -22.75
C CYS A 241 -13.85 1.66 -21.80
N ILE A 242 -14.98 1.08 -22.29
CA ILE A 242 -15.80 0.13 -21.52
C ILE A 242 -14.97 -1.10 -21.13
N LYS A 243 -14.25 -1.68 -22.09
CA LYS A 243 -13.39 -2.85 -21.83
C LYS A 243 -12.31 -2.52 -20.80
N THR A 244 -11.61 -1.42 -20.98
CA THR A 244 -10.59 -0.95 -20.04
C THR A 244 -11.17 -0.75 -18.63
N HIS A 245 -12.34 -0.12 -18.50
CA HIS A 245 -13.02 0.04 -17.22
C HIS A 245 -13.33 -1.31 -16.56
N GLN A 246 -13.82 -2.29 -17.32
CA GLN A 246 -14.10 -3.63 -16.81
C GLN A 246 -12.82 -4.35 -16.36
N ASP A 247 -11.71 -4.19 -17.10
CA ASP A 247 -10.42 -4.79 -16.77
C ASP A 247 -9.86 -4.17 -15.46
N ILE A 248 -9.97 -2.85 -15.31
CA ILE A 248 -9.60 -2.15 -14.06
C ILE A 248 -10.44 -2.66 -12.89
N LEU A 249 -11.76 -2.78 -13.05
CA LEU A 249 -12.64 -3.26 -11.97
C LEU A 249 -12.32 -4.71 -11.56
N ARG A 250 -12.02 -5.59 -12.54
CA ARG A 250 -11.58 -6.97 -12.24
C ARG A 250 -10.26 -6.99 -11.49
N PHE A 251 -9.31 -6.16 -11.91
CA PHE A 251 -8.03 -6.03 -11.23
C PHE A 251 -8.21 -5.53 -9.80
N VAL A 252 -9.06 -4.52 -9.57
CA VAL A 252 -9.31 -3.99 -8.22
C VAL A 252 -10.00 -5.02 -7.33
N ALA A 253 -10.91 -5.84 -7.86
CA ALA A 253 -11.50 -6.95 -7.11
C ALA A 253 -10.43 -7.97 -6.69
N PHE A 254 -9.52 -8.34 -7.59
CA PHE A 254 -8.41 -9.23 -7.29
C PHE A 254 -7.42 -8.62 -6.28
N LEU A 255 -7.10 -7.33 -6.43
CA LEU A 255 -6.29 -6.58 -5.46
C LEU A 255 -6.95 -6.59 -4.07
N GLN A 256 -8.27 -6.37 -4.02
CA GLN A 256 -9.06 -6.40 -2.78
C GLN A 256 -8.93 -7.73 -2.05
N ASP A 257 -9.05 -8.85 -2.76
CA ASP A 257 -8.97 -10.19 -2.17
C ASP A 257 -7.59 -10.47 -1.56
N ILE A 258 -6.52 -10.03 -2.24
CA ILE A 258 -5.14 -10.22 -1.78
C ILE A 258 -4.79 -9.27 -0.63
N MET A 259 -5.23 -8.01 -0.70
CA MET A 259 -4.87 -6.96 0.25
C MET A 259 -5.68 -7.06 1.56
N SER A 260 -6.93 -7.51 1.48
CA SER A 260 -7.90 -7.49 2.57
C SER A 260 -7.41 -8.13 3.87
N PRO A 261 -6.78 -9.32 3.88
CA PRO A 261 -6.26 -9.93 5.11
C PRO A 261 -5.14 -9.11 5.75
N ILE A 262 -4.21 -8.59 4.94
CA ILE A 262 -3.09 -7.77 5.43
C ILE A 262 -3.59 -6.43 5.97
N ALA A 263 -4.52 -5.79 5.26
CA ALA A 263 -5.15 -4.56 5.72
C ALA A 263 -5.90 -4.77 7.04
N MET A 264 -6.65 -5.86 7.19
CA MET A 264 -7.35 -6.18 8.44
C MET A 264 -6.38 -6.41 9.59
N THR A 265 -5.29 -7.16 9.36
CA THR A 265 -4.22 -7.33 10.36
C THR A 265 -3.66 -5.97 10.79
N GLN A 266 -3.38 -5.07 9.84
CA GLN A 266 -2.89 -3.72 10.13
C GLN A 266 -3.89 -2.92 10.97
N PHE A 267 -5.18 -2.95 10.64
CA PHE A 267 -6.22 -2.26 11.41
C PHE A 267 -6.29 -2.76 12.85
N VAL A 268 -6.42 -4.08 13.04
CA VAL A 268 -6.49 -4.69 14.38
C VAL A 268 -5.24 -4.37 15.20
N MET A 269 -4.06 -4.58 14.63
CA MET A 269 -2.81 -4.32 15.34
C MET A 269 -2.61 -2.84 15.66
N SER A 270 -3.02 -1.93 14.77
CA SER A 270 -2.96 -0.48 15.04
C SER A 270 -3.85 -0.08 16.23
N VAL A 271 -5.04 -0.67 16.36
CA VAL A 271 -5.91 -0.42 17.51
C VAL A 271 -5.26 -0.94 18.80
N VAL A 272 -4.78 -2.19 18.81
CA VAL A 272 -4.14 -2.79 20.00
C VAL A 272 -2.91 -1.97 20.42
N ILE A 273 -2.02 -1.65 19.47
CA ILE A 273 -0.81 -0.85 19.73
C ILE A 273 -1.18 0.54 20.28
N THR A 274 -2.21 1.19 19.71
CA THR A 274 -2.66 2.50 20.19
C THR A 274 -3.20 2.43 21.60
N CYS A 275 -4.04 1.45 21.92
CA CYS A 275 -4.57 1.23 23.27
C CYS A 275 -3.44 0.99 24.28
N MET A 276 -2.48 0.12 23.95
CA MET A 276 -1.34 -0.18 24.83
C MET A 276 -0.43 1.04 25.03
N ALA A 277 -0.18 1.81 23.98
CA ALA A 277 0.66 3.00 24.08
C ALA A 277 0.00 4.13 24.90
N LEU A 278 -1.32 4.34 24.74
CA LEU A 278 -2.07 5.30 25.53
C LEU A 278 -2.13 4.86 27.00
N PHE A 279 -2.34 3.58 27.25
CA PHE A 279 -2.31 3.02 28.59
C PHE A 279 -0.96 3.26 29.26
N GLN A 280 0.14 2.93 28.56
CA GLN A 280 1.50 3.17 29.07
C GLN A 280 1.77 4.66 29.34
N ALA A 281 1.31 5.55 28.42
CA ALA A 281 1.49 7.00 28.58
C ALA A 281 0.70 7.59 29.77
N THR A 282 -0.45 6.98 30.14
CA THR A 282 -1.25 7.42 31.29
C THR A 282 -0.75 6.86 32.62
N TYR A 283 -0.10 5.71 32.58
CA TYR A 283 0.42 5.05 33.78
C TYR A 283 1.78 5.59 34.23
N SER A 284 2.61 6.02 33.28
CA SER A 284 3.96 6.54 33.57
C SER A 284 3.90 8.03 33.90
N GLU A 285 4.49 8.43 35.03
CA GLU A 285 4.64 9.83 35.47
C GLU A 285 5.78 10.55 34.75
N GLU A 286 6.67 9.80 34.07
CA GLU A 286 7.83 10.36 33.40
C GLU A 286 7.51 10.90 32.02
N PHE A 287 7.84 12.14 31.73
CA PHE A 287 7.71 12.74 30.38
C PHE A 287 8.50 11.96 29.32
N SER A 288 9.63 11.36 29.69
CA SER A 288 10.43 10.51 28.80
C SER A 288 9.65 9.30 28.27
N ALA A 289 8.83 8.67 29.11
CA ALA A 289 7.99 7.53 28.73
C ALA A 289 6.87 7.94 27.79
N VAL A 290 6.24 9.10 28.02
CA VAL A 290 5.22 9.66 27.12
C VAL A 290 5.81 9.91 25.73
N LEU A 291 7.01 10.47 25.65
CA LEU A 291 7.70 10.73 24.38
C LEU A 291 8.04 9.42 23.64
N LYS A 292 8.48 8.38 24.38
CA LYS A 292 8.71 7.03 23.84
C LYS A 292 7.42 6.46 23.24
N CYS A 293 6.31 6.50 23.97
CA CYS A 293 5.01 6.01 23.49
C CYS A 293 4.52 6.77 22.26
N ALA A 294 4.67 8.09 22.22
CA ALA A 294 4.32 8.92 21.07
C ALA A 294 5.12 8.53 19.82
N SER A 295 6.43 8.24 19.98
CA SER A 295 7.27 7.80 18.86
C SER A 295 6.86 6.42 18.32
N PHE A 296 6.45 5.49 19.19
CA PHE A 296 5.94 4.18 18.75
C PHE A 296 4.62 4.25 18.01
N LEU A 297 3.74 5.22 18.32
CA LEU A 297 2.46 5.42 17.63
C LEU A 297 2.61 5.95 16.20
N THR A 298 3.69 6.65 15.90
CA THR A 298 3.90 7.28 14.59
C THR A 298 3.86 6.26 13.44
N ILE A 299 4.45 5.07 13.64
CA ILE A 299 4.54 4.03 12.60
C ILE A 299 3.19 3.41 12.28
N PRO A 300 2.46 2.77 13.22
CA PRO A 300 1.20 2.10 12.91
C PRO A 300 0.11 3.07 12.42
N VAL A 301 0.09 4.29 12.97
CA VAL A 301 -0.84 5.34 12.52
C VAL A 301 -0.49 5.80 11.10
N GLY A 302 0.80 5.98 10.80
CA GLY A 302 1.27 6.33 9.45
C GLY A 302 0.97 5.25 8.41
N GLN A 303 1.17 3.98 8.75
CA GLN A 303 0.83 2.85 7.88
C GLN A 303 -0.68 2.78 7.62
N LEU A 304 -1.51 2.94 8.65
CA LEU A 304 -2.95 2.97 8.52
C LEU A 304 -3.43 4.13 7.63
N TYR A 305 -2.87 5.33 7.85
CA TYR A 305 -3.14 6.50 7.01
C TYR A 305 -2.78 6.26 5.55
N LEU A 306 -1.65 5.60 5.29
CA LEU A 306 -1.19 5.26 3.93
C LEU A 306 -2.23 4.43 3.17
N TYR A 307 -2.81 3.40 3.82
CA TYR A 307 -3.87 2.59 3.24
C TYR A 307 -5.12 3.43 2.95
N CYS A 308 -5.60 4.18 3.93
CA CYS A 308 -6.80 4.99 3.79
C CYS A 308 -6.64 6.09 2.72
N TRP A 309 -5.47 6.73 2.66
CA TRP A 309 -5.17 7.74 1.66
C TRP A 309 -5.13 7.15 0.24
N ALA A 310 -4.45 6.03 0.05
CA ALA A 310 -4.32 5.40 -1.26
C ALA A 310 -5.67 4.85 -1.76
N ALA A 311 -6.45 4.21 -0.89
CA ALA A 311 -7.78 3.72 -1.21
C ALA A 311 -8.75 4.85 -1.57
N THR A 312 -8.77 5.96 -0.81
CA THR A 312 -9.58 7.13 -1.12
C THR A 312 -9.27 7.70 -2.50
N ASN A 313 -7.99 7.72 -2.91
CA ASN A 313 -7.63 8.17 -4.26
C ASN A 313 -8.23 7.28 -5.36
N VAL A 314 -8.25 5.95 -5.17
CA VAL A 314 -8.88 5.02 -6.12
C VAL A 314 -10.39 5.27 -6.20
N THR A 315 -11.07 5.40 -5.06
CA THR A 315 -12.50 5.68 -5.00
C THR A 315 -12.85 7.01 -5.69
N ALA A 316 -12.08 8.08 -5.41
CA ALA A 316 -12.31 9.39 -6.01
C ALA A 316 -12.16 9.38 -7.54
N GLN A 317 -11.16 8.66 -8.07
CA GLN A 317 -11.00 8.52 -9.51
C GLN A 317 -12.08 7.63 -10.14
N ALA A 318 -12.56 6.61 -9.42
CA ALA A 318 -13.69 5.80 -9.90
C ALA A 318 -15.00 6.61 -9.98
N GLU A 319 -15.24 7.52 -9.03
CA GLU A 319 -16.36 8.46 -9.07
C GLU A 319 -16.21 9.46 -10.23
N ALA A 320 -14.98 9.94 -10.50
CA ALA A 320 -14.70 10.83 -11.61
C ALA A 320 -15.01 10.19 -12.97
N VAL A 321 -14.83 8.86 -13.12
CA VAL A 321 -15.25 8.13 -14.34
C VAL A 321 -16.75 8.30 -14.59
N SER A 322 -17.59 8.16 -13.56
CA SER A 322 -19.05 8.36 -13.68
C SER A 322 -19.41 9.78 -14.15
N ALA A 323 -18.74 10.79 -13.59
CA ALA A 323 -18.92 12.17 -14.00
C ALA A 323 -18.46 12.42 -15.44
N ALA A 324 -17.31 11.86 -15.84
CA ALA A 324 -16.77 11.98 -17.20
C ALA A 324 -17.70 11.36 -18.25
N ILE A 325 -18.27 10.18 -17.97
CA ILE A 325 -19.23 9.52 -18.85
C ILE A 325 -20.46 10.39 -19.08
N TYR A 326 -20.97 11.03 -18.03
CA TYR A 326 -22.12 11.94 -18.15
C TYR A 326 -21.77 13.21 -18.96
N SER A 327 -20.54 13.68 -18.82
CA SER A 327 -20.05 14.93 -19.45
C SER A 327 -19.53 14.75 -20.88
N CYS A 328 -19.41 13.51 -21.39
CA CYS A 328 -18.98 13.29 -22.77
C CYS A 328 -20.04 13.77 -23.77
N SER A 329 -19.63 14.08 -25.02
CA SER A 329 -20.51 14.63 -26.08
C SER A 329 -21.40 13.54 -26.68
N TRP A 330 -22.44 13.11 -25.96
CA TRP A 330 -23.32 12.03 -26.37
C TRP A 330 -24.63 12.46 -27.04
N VAL A 331 -24.98 13.76 -26.99
CA VAL A 331 -26.33 14.26 -27.40
C VAL A 331 -26.63 13.91 -28.86
N ASP A 332 -25.68 14.18 -29.77
CA ASP A 332 -25.80 13.98 -31.21
C ASP A 332 -25.26 12.61 -31.67
N ALA A 333 -24.85 11.74 -30.77
CA ALA A 333 -24.28 10.44 -31.07
C ALA A 333 -25.34 9.41 -31.49
N SER A 334 -24.91 8.33 -32.14
CA SER A 334 -25.78 7.26 -32.62
C SER A 334 -26.49 6.54 -31.47
N GLU A 335 -27.63 5.92 -31.75
CA GLU A 335 -28.39 5.11 -30.77
C GLU A 335 -27.58 3.91 -30.23
N ARG A 336 -26.63 3.39 -31.02
CA ARG A 336 -25.69 2.35 -30.55
C ARG A 336 -24.76 2.90 -29.44
N PHE A 337 -24.21 4.07 -29.65
CA PHE A 337 -23.37 4.77 -28.68
C PHE A 337 -24.16 5.05 -27.38
N LYS A 338 -25.37 5.60 -27.48
CA LYS A 338 -26.21 5.91 -26.33
C LYS A 338 -26.60 4.67 -25.52
N ARG A 339 -26.83 3.51 -26.18
CA ARG A 339 -27.08 2.24 -25.47
C ARG A 339 -25.86 1.77 -24.70
N ALA A 340 -24.68 1.80 -25.29
CA ALA A 340 -23.42 1.43 -24.65
C ALA A 340 -23.12 2.36 -23.47
N LEU A 341 -23.37 3.68 -23.64
CA LEU A 341 -23.19 4.67 -22.59
C LEU A 341 -24.09 4.39 -21.38
N ARG A 342 -25.36 4.03 -21.58
CA ARG A 342 -26.25 3.66 -20.47
C ARG A 342 -25.76 2.47 -19.66
N LEU A 343 -25.14 1.48 -20.29
CA LEU A 343 -24.56 0.33 -19.61
C LEU A 343 -23.38 0.72 -18.70
N ILE A 344 -22.45 1.54 -19.22
CA ILE A 344 -21.29 1.96 -18.42
C ILE A 344 -21.71 2.91 -17.29
N ILE A 345 -22.70 3.82 -17.50
CA ILE A 345 -23.26 4.67 -16.45
C ILE A 345 -23.81 3.80 -15.31
N SER A 346 -24.69 2.85 -15.63
CA SER A 346 -25.26 1.95 -14.62
C SER A 346 -24.19 1.19 -13.82
N ARG A 347 -23.10 0.82 -14.46
CA ARG A 347 -22.00 0.11 -13.80
C ARG A 347 -21.12 1.03 -12.95
N SER A 348 -20.83 2.25 -13.44
CA SER A 348 -19.99 3.23 -12.75
C SER A 348 -20.65 3.88 -11.52
N GLN A 349 -21.99 3.83 -11.42
CA GLN A 349 -22.74 4.27 -10.24
C GLN A 349 -22.53 3.36 -9.01
N LYS A 350 -22.06 2.12 -9.20
CA LYS A 350 -21.71 1.26 -8.06
C LYS A 350 -20.39 1.73 -7.45
N PRO A 351 -20.38 2.16 -6.17
CA PRO A 351 -19.19 2.69 -5.55
C PRO A 351 -18.08 1.63 -5.50
N LEU A 352 -16.88 2.01 -5.88
CA LEU A 352 -15.68 1.18 -5.76
C LEU A 352 -15.07 1.43 -4.39
N VAL A 353 -15.38 0.57 -3.43
CA VAL A 353 -14.89 0.68 -2.05
C VAL A 353 -13.95 -0.47 -1.75
N LEU A 354 -12.73 -0.16 -1.32
CA LEU A 354 -11.79 -1.14 -0.78
C LEU A 354 -12.10 -1.38 0.70
N THR A 355 -12.00 -2.63 1.15
CA THR A 355 -12.34 -3.01 2.52
C THR A 355 -11.24 -3.83 3.18
N ALA A 356 -11.06 -3.67 4.48
CA ALA A 356 -10.22 -4.51 5.32
C ALA A 356 -11.07 -5.69 5.86
N GLY A 357 -10.61 -6.92 5.64
CA GLY A 357 -11.31 -8.14 6.05
C GLY A 357 -12.71 -8.31 5.41
N HIS A 358 -12.99 -7.65 4.28
CA HIS A 358 -14.32 -7.55 3.67
C HIS A 358 -15.41 -6.96 4.60
N LEU A 359 -15.01 -6.35 5.73
CA LEU A 359 -15.92 -5.84 6.76
C LEU A 359 -15.86 -4.32 6.89
N TYR A 360 -14.65 -3.74 6.91
CA TYR A 360 -14.44 -2.35 7.25
C TYR A 360 -13.95 -1.54 6.05
N PRO A 361 -14.64 -0.46 5.64
CA PRO A 361 -14.21 0.35 4.49
C PRO A 361 -12.89 1.07 4.79
N ILE A 362 -11.98 1.05 3.81
CA ILE A 362 -10.69 1.71 3.89
C ILE A 362 -10.82 3.08 3.22
N ASP A 363 -11.16 4.12 3.99
CA ASP A 363 -11.24 5.49 3.52
C ASP A 363 -10.74 6.50 4.57
N LYS A 364 -10.57 7.76 4.17
CA LYS A 364 -10.17 8.83 5.08
C LYS A 364 -11.24 9.11 6.15
N GLY A 365 -12.51 8.91 5.84
CA GLY A 365 -13.63 9.06 6.78
C GLY A 365 -13.52 8.05 7.90
N SER A 366 -13.29 6.79 7.57
CA SER A 366 -13.05 5.70 8.52
C SER A 366 -11.84 5.96 9.41
N PHE A 367 -10.73 6.46 8.85
CA PHE A 367 -9.55 6.86 9.62
C PHE A 367 -9.85 7.96 10.66
N LEU A 368 -10.64 8.97 10.28
CA LEU A 368 -11.03 10.06 11.16
C LEU A 368 -12.03 9.62 12.24
N THR A 369 -12.90 8.67 11.93
CA THR A 369 -13.89 8.12 12.88
C THR A 369 -13.21 7.28 13.96
N MET A 370 -12.16 6.54 13.63
CA MET A 370 -11.33 5.84 14.62
C MET A 370 -10.67 6.80 15.62
N LYS A 371 -10.39 8.04 15.21
CA LYS A 371 -9.77 9.08 16.04
C LYS A 371 -10.75 9.82 16.94
N LYS A 372 -12.07 9.70 16.69
CA LYS A 372 -13.10 10.29 17.57
C LYS A 372 -13.52 9.25 18.60
N PRO A 373 -13.34 9.52 19.92
CA PRO A 373 -13.97 8.68 20.93
C PRO A 373 -15.49 8.71 20.68
N ALA A 374 -16.13 7.53 20.79
CA ALA A 374 -17.57 7.42 20.64
C ALA A 374 -18.25 8.45 21.55
N ARG A 375 -18.77 9.53 20.97
CA ARG A 375 -19.69 10.41 21.70
C ARG A 375 -20.97 9.62 21.89
N LYS A 376 -21.22 9.22 23.16
CA LYS A 376 -22.54 8.81 23.62
C LYS A 376 -23.50 9.98 23.55
#